data_4dae6fab34813858cabe6e136bad28a6
#
_entry.id   4dae6fab34813858cabe6e136bad28a6
#
_cell.length_a   1.000
_cell.length_b   1.000
_cell.length_c   1.000
_cell.angle_alpha   90.00
_cell.angle_beta   90.00
_cell.angle_gamma   90.00
#
_symmetry.space_group_name_H-M   'P 1'
#
loop_
_entity.id
_entity.type
_entity.pdbx_description
1 polymer ?
#
loop_
_entity_poly.entity_id
_entity_poly.type
_entity_poly.pdbx_seq_one_letter_code
_entity_poly.pdbx_strand_id
1 'polypeptide(L)'
;MKKTIEDYGKSLDRIKKELPAEREELSRERIELQDGKMCDLVAYDVKAYGYVEYAENIEQSNGDFRRTRSLIPFNYLDANMSKFRWDIYGVDVKLQQGIAKSFVEQFKKYQKAGKGLYIYSKTKGSGKTLLACSLANGVMEHLDICVKFVSVPELLEMTKKSYKDFMEKEDIERIRKAELLILDDIGAEIKKEWVDTELFRLIDYRYSNQRVTIFTSNISMNNLKLNERIVDRIFSMCIKLDLPEKSIRTMQAHDENMEFLRNIMKNAPDGAATPSQGNETR
;
A
#
# COMPACT_ATOMS: atom_id res chain seq x y z
N MET A 1 12.56 -14.14 20.34
CA MET A 1 12.17 -12.93 19.59
C MET A 1 12.30 -13.25 18.12
N LYS A 2 11.20 -13.40 17.40
CA LYS A 2 11.21 -13.83 15.99
C LYS A 2 11.72 -12.66 15.14
N LYS A 3 12.87 -12.81 14.49
CA LYS A 3 13.35 -11.83 13.51
C LYS A 3 12.75 -12.18 12.15
N THR A 4 12.05 -11.26 11.54
CA THR A 4 11.46 -11.45 10.20
C THR A 4 12.47 -11.01 9.15
N ILE A 5 12.76 -11.86 8.15
CA ILE A 5 13.68 -11.49 7.09
C ILE A 5 13.08 -10.50 6.14
N GLU A 6 13.91 -9.55 5.78
CA GLU A 6 13.62 -8.44 4.87
C GLU A 6 13.52 -8.85 3.40
N ASP A 7 13.71 -10.11 3.06
CA ASP A 7 13.66 -10.56 1.67
C ASP A 7 12.25 -11.03 1.28
N TYR A 8 11.26 -10.12 1.48
CA TYR A 8 9.86 -10.35 1.12
C TYR A 8 9.62 -10.39 -0.39
N GLY A 9 10.66 -10.28 -1.19
CA GLY A 9 10.57 -10.13 -2.61
C GLY A 9 10.76 -11.40 -3.45
N LYS A 10 10.74 -12.60 -2.85
CA LYS A 10 10.93 -13.84 -3.60
C LYS A 10 9.71 -14.75 -3.46
N SER A 11 9.31 -15.42 -4.54
CA SER A 11 8.27 -16.43 -4.46
C SER A 11 8.72 -17.63 -3.63
N LEU A 12 7.78 -18.30 -2.95
CA LEU A 12 8.06 -19.49 -2.17
C LEU A 12 8.79 -20.58 -2.97
N ASP A 13 8.43 -20.77 -4.24
CA ASP A 13 9.07 -21.76 -5.10
C ASP A 13 10.51 -21.38 -5.45
N ARG A 14 10.76 -20.10 -5.68
CA ARG A 14 12.10 -19.58 -5.90
C ARG A 14 12.93 -19.65 -4.64
N ILE A 15 12.36 -19.29 -3.51
CA ILE A 15 13.00 -19.38 -2.20
C ILE A 15 13.34 -20.83 -1.85
N LYS A 16 12.41 -21.78 -2.07
CA LYS A 16 12.69 -23.21 -1.87
C LYS A 16 13.85 -23.74 -2.73
N LYS A 17 14.03 -23.18 -3.92
CA LYS A 17 15.15 -23.51 -4.82
C LYS A 17 16.47 -22.83 -4.41
N GLU A 18 16.40 -21.65 -3.80
CA GLU A 18 17.56 -20.84 -3.41
C GLU A 18 17.96 -21.02 -1.94
N LEU A 19 17.09 -21.64 -1.11
CA LEU A 19 17.44 -21.94 0.28
C LEU A 19 18.60 -22.93 0.30
N PRO A 20 19.74 -22.59 0.94
CA PRO A 20 20.82 -23.53 1.14
C PRO A 20 20.32 -24.80 1.81
N ALA A 21 20.94 -25.93 1.46
CA ALA A 21 20.64 -27.23 2.09
C ALA A 21 20.86 -27.19 3.62
N GLU A 22 21.75 -26.31 4.07
CA GLU A 22 22.04 -26.08 5.49
C GLU A 22 21.10 -25.06 6.08
N ARG A 23 19.92 -25.52 6.50
CA ARG A 23 18.91 -24.73 7.23
C ARG A 23 18.32 -25.59 8.35
N GLU A 24 17.96 -24.96 9.43
CA GLU A 24 17.26 -25.56 10.57
C GLU A 24 15.88 -24.91 10.74
N GLU A 25 14.85 -25.72 10.82
CA GLU A 25 13.49 -25.22 11.14
C GLU A 25 13.43 -24.92 12.63
N LEU A 26 13.23 -23.66 12.98
CA LEU A 26 13.20 -23.18 14.35
C LEU A 26 11.79 -23.23 14.96
N SER A 27 10.78 -22.93 14.16
CA SER A 27 9.38 -22.97 14.60
C SER A 27 8.44 -23.04 13.41
N ARG A 28 7.27 -23.65 13.66
CA ARG A 28 6.12 -23.68 12.73
C ARG A 28 4.86 -23.32 13.51
N GLU A 29 4.11 -22.37 13.00
CA GLU A 29 2.89 -21.91 13.64
C GLU A 29 1.77 -21.76 12.60
N ARG A 30 0.59 -22.31 12.88
CA ARG A 30 -0.61 -22.11 12.06
C ARG A 30 -1.20 -20.76 12.38
N ILE A 31 -1.23 -19.84 11.42
CA ILE A 31 -1.73 -18.49 11.60
C ILE A 31 -2.90 -18.20 10.67
N GLU A 32 -3.83 -17.37 11.14
CA GLU A 32 -4.90 -16.81 10.34
C GLU A 32 -4.42 -15.46 9.76
N LEU A 33 -4.68 -15.27 8.48
CA LEU A 33 -4.39 -14.03 7.76
C LEU A 33 -5.57 -13.07 7.85
N GLN A 34 -5.36 -11.79 7.54
CA GLN A 34 -6.40 -10.76 7.66
C GLN A 34 -7.67 -11.05 6.85
N ASP A 35 -7.57 -11.87 5.81
CA ASP A 35 -8.69 -12.29 4.96
C ASP A 35 -9.35 -13.60 5.43
N GLY A 36 -9.00 -14.11 6.62
CA GLY A 36 -9.55 -15.33 7.21
C GLY A 36 -8.96 -16.63 6.69
N LYS A 37 -7.99 -16.59 5.79
CA LYS A 37 -7.31 -17.80 5.29
C LYS A 37 -6.17 -18.22 6.20
N MET A 38 -5.91 -19.51 6.22
CA MET A 38 -4.87 -20.09 7.08
C MET A 38 -3.58 -20.34 6.29
N CYS A 39 -2.44 -20.17 6.96
CA CYS A 39 -1.14 -20.62 6.47
C CYS A 39 -0.26 -21.08 7.62
N ASP A 40 0.80 -21.84 7.30
CA ASP A 40 1.85 -22.17 8.25
C ASP A 40 2.97 -21.14 8.14
N LEU A 41 3.19 -20.37 9.20
CA LEU A 41 4.35 -19.51 9.31
C LEU A 41 5.51 -20.35 9.84
N VAL A 42 6.55 -20.53 9.01
CA VAL A 42 7.71 -21.35 9.35
C VAL A 42 8.94 -20.48 9.46
N ALA A 43 9.62 -20.55 10.59
CA ALA A 43 10.90 -19.89 10.80
C ALA A 43 12.05 -20.85 10.60
N TYR A 44 13.07 -20.42 9.86
CA TYR A 44 14.31 -21.15 9.65
C TYR A 44 15.51 -20.33 10.11
N ASP A 45 16.53 -20.99 10.64
CA ASP A 45 17.88 -20.45 10.67
C ASP A 45 18.63 -20.93 9.43
N VAL A 46 19.09 -19.97 8.63
CA VAL A 46 19.83 -20.23 7.40
C VAL A 46 21.25 -19.74 7.59
N LYS A 47 22.22 -20.65 7.54
CA LYS A 47 23.63 -20.36 7.78
C LYS A 47 24.19 -19.17 7.00
N ALA A 48 23.65 -18.93 5.80
CA ALA A 48 24.10 -17.85 4.91
C ALA A 48 23.58 -16.45 5.29
N TYR A 49 22.39 -16.35 5.92
CA TYR A 49 21.75 -15.05 6.21
C TYR A 49 20.93 -15.00 7.52
N GLY A 50 21.01 -16.04 8.35
CA GLY A 50 20.35 -16.08 9.65
C GLY A 50 18.84 -16.37 9.57
N TYR A 51 18.10 -15.80 10.48
CA TYR A 51 16.68 -16.09 10.69
C TYR A 51 15.77 -15.65 9.55
N VAL A 52 14.90 -16.58 9.05
CA VAL A 52 13.93 -16.36 7.95
C VAL A 52 12.57 -16.91 8.33
N GLU A 53 11.50 -16.17 8.00
CA GLU A 53 10.13 -16.67 8.09
C GLU A 53 9.51 -16.83 6.71
N TYR A 54 8.84 -17.97 6.48
CA TYR A 54 8.08 -18.27 5.28
C TYR A 54 6.66 -18.70 5.62
N ALA A 55 5.73 -18.40 4.71
CA ALA A 55 4.43 -19.02 4.73
C ALA A 55 4.44 -20.30 3.89
N GLU A 56 4.13 -21.41 4.50
CA GLU A 56 3.96 -22.72 3.86
C GLU A 56 2.50 -23.17 3.93
N ASN A 57 2.11 -24.16 3.12
CA ASN A 57 0.73 -24.71 3.08
C ASN A 57 -0.33 -23.61 2.99
N ILE A 58 -0.10 -22.65 2.11
CA ILE A 58 -0.95 -21.48 1.97
C ILE A 58 -2.18 -21.86 1.17
N GLU A 59 -3.36 -21.54 1.71
CA GLU A 59 -4.64 -21.62 1.00
C GLU A 59 -4.84 -20.48 -0.02
N GLN A 60 -3.83 -19.63 -0.18
CA GLN A 60 -3.83 -18.46 -1.04
C GLN A 60 -2.54 -18.33 -1.85
N SER A 61 -2.58 -17.50 -2.88
CA SER A 61 -1.41 -17.20 -3.70
C SER A 61 -0.33 -16.45 -2.91
N ASN A 62 0.93 -16.53 -3.38
CA ASN A 62 2.01 -15.73 -2.80
C ASN A 62 1.72 -14.22 -2.86
N GLY A 63 0.99 -13.76 -3.87
CA GLY A 63 0.54 -12.39 -3.97
C GLY A 63 -0.39 -11.99 -2.82
N ASP A 64 -1.32 -12.87 -2.45
CA ASP A 64 -2.25 -12.65 -1.34
C ASP A 64 -1.51 -12.56 0.00
N PHE A 65 -0.56 -13.47 0.22
CA PHE A 65 0.29 -13.44 1.41
C PHE A 65 1.09 -12.14 1.51
N ARG A 66 1.71 -11.69 0.40
CA ARG A 66 2.42 -10.42 0.36
C ARG A 66 1.52 -9.22 0.60
N ARG A 67 0.29 -9.22 0.03
CA ARG A 67 -0.71 -8.17 0.29
C ARG A 67 -1.03 -8.07 1.77
N THR A 68 -1.28 -9.19 2.44
CA THR A 68 -1.57 -9.22 3.87
C THR A 68 -0.45 -8.63 4.72
N ARG A 69 0.82 -8.85 4.35
CA ARG A 69 1.99 -8.32 5.08
C ARG A 69 2.43 -6.92 4.63
N SER A 70 1.80 -6.37 3.61
CA SER A 70 2.14 -5.05 3.08
C SER A 70 1.72 -3.88 3.95
N LEU A 71 0.91 -4.10 4.97
CA LEU A 71 0.23 -3.09 5.78
C LEU A 71 -0.76 -2.23 4.96
N ILE A 72 -1.11 -2.65 3.75
CA ILE A 72 -2.17 -2.01 2.97
C ILE A 72 -3.48 -2.15 3.76
N PRO A 73 -4.24 -1.04 3.96
CA PRO A 73 -5.51 -1.08 4.68
C PRO A 73 -6.48 -2.10 4.06
N PHE A 74 -7.25 -2.78 4.90
CA PHE A 74 -8.17 -3.85 4.51
C PHE A 74 -9.04 -3.47 3.30
N ASN A 75 -9.59 -2.26 3.29
CA ASN A 75 -10.44 -1.76 2.19
C ASN A 75 -9.71 -1.67 0.83
N TYR A 76 -8.39 -1.77 0.79
CA TYR A 76 -7.57 -1.70 -0.42
C TYR A 76 -6.78 -2.97 -0.69
N LEU A 77 -6.95 -4.03 0.12
CA LEU A 77 -6.23 -5.30 -0.09
C LEU A 77 -6.51 -5.89 -1.48
N ASP A 78 -7.76 -5.82 -1.94
CA ASP A 78 -8.20 -6.32 -3.24
C ASP A 78 -8.27 -5.25 -4.32
N ALA A 79 -7.74 -4.06 -4.03
CA ALA A 79 -7.67 -3.00 -5.02
C ALA A 79 -6.76 -3.42 -6.19
N ASN A 80 -7.23 -3.31 -7.41
CA ASN A 80 -6.46 -3.62 -8.60
C ASN A 80 -6.74 -2.65 -9.75
N MET A 81 -5.83 -2.61 -10.72
CA MET A 81 -5.90 -1.67 -11.84
C MET A 81 -7.09 -1.91 -12.77
N SER A 82 -7.58 -3.16 -12.89
CA SER A 82 -8.73 -3.49 -13.74
C SER A 82 -10.05 -2.96 -13.17
N LYS A 83 -10.13 -2.81 -11.85
CA LYS A 83 -11.28 -2.28 -11.14
C LYS A 83 -11.21 -0.76 -10.93
N PHE A 84 -10.06 -0.14 -11.23
CA PHE A 84 -9.92 1.31 -11.07
C PHE A 84 -10.70 2.05 -12.16
N ARG A 85 -11.76 2.72 -11.79
CA ARG A 85 -12.72 3.36 -12.69
C ARG A 85 -12.25 4.73 -13.17
N TRP A 86 -11.45 4.75 -14.21
CA TRP A 86 -10.97 5.98 -14.85
C TRP A 86 -12.08 6.80 -15.51
N ASP A 87 -13.14 6.13 -15.96
CA ASP A 87 -14.32 6.72 -16.59
C ASP A 87 -15.06 7.72 -15.69
N ILE A 88 -15.01 7.50 -14.38
CA ILE A 88 -15.67 8.36 -13.38
C ILE A 88 -15.22 9.82 -13.51
N TYR A 89 -13.97 10.08 -13.90
CA TYR A 89 -13.48 11.45 -13.98
C TYR A 89 -14.18 12.28 -15.06
N GLY A 90 -14.64 11.66 -16.15
CA GLY A 90 -15.34 12.34 -17.25
C GLY A 90 -14.44 13.28 -18.07
N VAL A 91 -13.11 13.14 -17.94
CA VAL A 91 -12.09 13.88 -18.69
C VAL A 91 -11.06 12.93 -19.27
N ASP A 92 -10.25 13.40 -20.23
CA ASP A 92 -9.16 12.57 -20.76
C ASP A 92 -8.09 12.31 -19.70
N VAL A 93 -7.83 11.04 -19.41
CA VAL A 93 -6.85 10.55 -18.42
C VAL A 93 -5.88 9.54 -19.03
N LYS A 94 -5.73 9.54 -20.36
CA LYS A 94 -4.86 8.58 -21.07
C LYS A 94 -3.42 8.64 -20.61
N LEU A 95 -2.90 9.84 -20.31
CA LEU A 95 -1.55 10.00 -19.79
C LEU A 95 -1.40 9.30 -18.42
N GLN A 96 -2.36 9.54 -17.52
CA GLN A 96 -2.36 8.95 -16.19
C GLN A 96 -2.47 7.42 -16.25
N GLN A 97 -3.35 6.91 -17.11
CA GLN A 97 -3.48 5.48 -17.40
C GLN A 97 -2.19 4.89 -17.94
N GLY A 98 -1.54 5.59 -18.88
CA GLY A 98 -0.26 5.17 -19.46
C GLY A 98 0.85 5.08 -18.43
N ILE A 99 0.97 6.09 -17.54
CA ILE A 99 1.94 6.09 -16.43
C ILE A 99 1.63 4.92 -15.48
N ALA A 100 0.39 4.77 -15.06
CA ALA A 100 -0.04 3.72 -14.13
C ALA A 100 0.24 2.32 -14.69
N LYS A 101 -0.13 2.07 -15.95
CA LYS A 101 0.12 0.81 -16.65
C LYS A 101 1.63 0.54 -16.76
N SER A 102 2.40 1.52 -17.20
CA SER A 102 3.85 1.36 -17.34
C SER A 102 4.54 1.09 -16.00
N PHE A 103 4.05 1.69 -14.91
CA PHE A 103 4.59 1.45 -13.57
C PHE A 103 4.49 -0.01 -13.16
N VAL A 104 3.34 -0.65 -13.37
CA VAL A 104 3.14 -2.06 -13.05
C VAL A 104 3.92 -2.96 -14.01
N GLU A 105 3.75 -2.79 -15.32
CA GLU A 105 4.34 -3.68 -16.34
C GLU A 105 5.87 -3.59 -16.43
N GLN A 106 6.42 -2.42 -16.09
CA GLN A 106 7.87 -2.15 -16.22
C GLN A 106 8.52 -1.84 -14.88
N PHE A 107 7.94 -2.29 -13.77
CA PHE A 107 8.41 -1.93 -12.41
C PHE A 107 9.91 -2.13 -12.20
N LYS A 108 10.51 -3.18 -12.75
CA LYS A 108 11.98 -3.40 -12.66
C LYS A 108 12.81 -2.25 -13.24
N LYS A 109 12.30 -1.54 -14.27
CA LYS A 109 12.97 -0.36 -14.81
C LYS A 109 12.86 0.83 -13.84
N TYR A 110 11.68 1.01 -13.23
CA TYR A 110 11.48 2.02 -12.18
C TYR A 110 12.40 1.74 -10.98
N GLN A 111 12.46 0.48 -10.55
CA GLN A 111 13.33 0.04 -9.45
C GLN A 111 14.80 0.30 -9.74
N LYS A 112 15.29 -0.07 -10.94
CA LYS A 112 16.68 0.17 -11.36
C LYS A 112 17.03 1.66 -11.43
N ALA A 113 16.06 2.50 -11.78
CA ALA A 113 16.24 3.95 -11.87
C ALA A 113 15.98 4.68 -10.54
N GLY A 114 15.54 3.97 -9.48
CA GLY A 114 15.11 4.58 -8.22
C GLY A 114 13.94 5.53 -8.38
N LYS A 115 13.07 5.32 -9.39
CA LYS A 115 11.94 6.20 -9.69
C LYS A 115 10.64 5.64 -9.15
N GLY A 116 9.90 6.47 -8.44
CA GLY A 116 8.54 6.21 -7.96
C GLY A 116 7.52 7.17 -8.57
N LEU A 117 6.40 7.33 -7.87
CA LEU A 117 5.31 8.20 -8.30
C LEU A 117 4.95 9.21 -7.20
N TYR A 118 4.56 10.40 -7.62
CA TYR A 118 3.89 11.36 -6.77
C TYR A 118 2.46 11.56 -7.27
N ILE A 119 1.50 10.90 -6.61
CA ILE A 119 0.09 10.92 -6.99
C ILE A 119 -0.58 12.10 -6.29
N TYR A 120 -0.99 13.07 -7.08
CA TYR A 120 -1.52 14.33 -6.60
C TYR A 120 -2.96 14.58 -7.09
N SER A 121 -3.77 15.13 -6.23
CA SER A 121 -4.99 15.88 -6.54
C SER A 121 -5.34 16.73 -5.33
N LYS A 122 -5.71 17.98 -5.54
CA LYS A 122 -6.16 18.89 -4.47
C LYS A 122 -7.45 18.37 -3.83
N THR A 123 -8.27 17.67 -4.62
CA THR A 123 -9.58 17.16 -4.18
C THR A 123 -9.39 15.95 -3.27
N LYS A 124 -9.97 16.00 -2.08
CA LYS A 124 -10.07 14.84 -1.19
C LYS A 124 -11.01 13.80 -1.80
N GLY A 125 -10.70 12.52 -1.61
CA GLY A 125 -11.52 11.44 -2.16
C GLY A 125 -11.38 11.25 -3.67
N SER A 126 -10.36 11.81 -4.32
CA SER A 126 -10.09 11.65 -5.76
C SER A 126 -9.48 10.29 -6.15
N GLY A 127 -9.30 9.36 -5.21
CA GLY A 127 -8.80 8.01 -5.51
C GLY A 127 -7.28 7.85 -5.44
N LYS A 128 -6.52 8.82 -4.92
CA LYS A 128 -5.05 8.74 -4.80
C LYS A 128 -4.56 7.49 -4.09
N THR A 129 -5.05 7.26 -2.88
CA THR A 129 -4.69 6.09 -2.06
C THR A 129 -5.14 4.79 -2.73
N LEU A 130 -6.36 4.75 -3.29
CA LEU A 130 -6.86 3.61 -4.04
C LEU A 130 -5.96 3.28 -5.24
N LEU A 131 -5.54 4.29 -6.02
CA LEU A 131 -4.62 4.08 -7.13
C LEU A 131 -3.27 3.58 -6.66
N ALA A 132 -2.69 4.19 -5.62
CA ALA A 132 -1.41 3.75 -5.06
C ALA A 132 -1.44 2.29 -4.62
N CYS A 133 -2.49 1.86 -3.91
CA CYS A 133 -2.68 0.47 -3.49
C CYS A 133 -2.92 -0.46 -4.68
N SER A 134 -3.72 -0.04 -5.68
CA SER A 134 -3.94 -0.83 -6.91
C SER A 134 -2.65 -1.07 -7.68
N LEU A 135 -1.78 -0.07 -7.78
CA LEU A 135 -0.46 -0.20 -8.41
C LEU A 135 0.43 -1.17 -7.64
N ALA A 136 0.50 -1.04 -6.32
CA ALA A 136 1.31 -1.90 -5.47
C ALA A 136 0.84 -3.36 -5.51
N ASN A 137 -0.48 -3.60 -5.46
CA ASN A 137 -1.06 -4.92 -5.60
C ASN A 137 -0.73 -5.53 -6.97
N GLY A 138 -0.86 -4.75 -8.06
CA GLY A 138 -0.49 -5.20 -9.40
C GLY A 138 0.99 -5.57 -9.51
N VAL A 139 1.88 -4.81 -8.88
CA VAL A 139 3.31 -5.17 -8.84
C VAL A 139 3.54 -6.46 -8.05
N MET A 140 2.87 -6.66 -6.90
CA MET A 140 2.99 -7.89 -6.09
C MET A 140 2.41 -9.13 -6.78
N GLU A 141 1.46 -8.97 -7.70
CA GLU A 141 0.95 -10.09 -8.50
C GLU A 141 1.99 -10.64 -9.49
N HIS A 142 2.84 -9.75 -10.01
CA HIS A 142 3.80 -10.09 -11.05
C HIS A 142 5.24 -10.27 -10.55
N LEU A 143 5.58 -9.68 -9.41
CA LEU A 143 6.94 -9.66 -8.89
C LEU A 143 6.98 -10.01 -7.41
N ASP A 144 8.01 -10.75 -7.05
CA ASP A 144 8.33 -11.05 -5.67
C ASP A 144 9.11 -9.89 -5.07
N ILE A 145 8.41 -8.91 -4.50
CA ILE A 145 9.00 -7.74 -3.86
C ILE A 145 8.35 -7.45 -2.52
N CYS A 146 9.11 -6.83 -1.63
CA CYS A 146 8.60 -6.31 -0.38
C CYS A 146 7.90 -4.97 -0.60
N VAL A 147 6.60 -4.95 -0.35
CA VAL A 147 5.79 -3.73 -0.35
C VAL A 147 5.39 -3.38 1.07
N LYS A 148 5.44 -2.10 1.41
CA LYS A 148 4.89 -1.55 2.65
C LYS A 148 4.01 -0.35 2.36
N PHE A 149 2.98 -0.20 3.16
CA PHE A 149 2.11 0.97 3.20
C PHE A 149 2.22 1.60 4.60
N VAL A 150 2.29 2.92 4.64
CA VAL A 150 2.14 3.68 5.87
C VAL A 150 1.64 5.08 5.53
N SER A 151 0.71 5.61 6.31
CA SER A 151 0.38 7.03 6.22
C SER A 151 1.42 7.85 6.99
N VAL A 152 1.64 9.11 6.57
CA VAL A 152 2.59 9.98 7.29
C VAL A 152 2.22 10.17 8.76
N PRO A 153 0.94 10.41 9.14
CA PRO A 153 0.56 10.49 10.55
C PRO A 153 0.90 9.22 11.34
N GLU A 154 0.62 8.04 10.78
CA GLU A 154 0.91 6.75 11.40
C GLU A 154 2.41 6.52 11.56
N LEU A 155 3.21 6.79 10.53
CA LEU A 155 4.67 6.73 10.61
C LEU A 155 5.21 7.59 11.76
N LEU A 156 4.71 8.81 11.90
CA LEU A 156 5.13 9.72 12.96
C LEU A 156 4.72 9.23 14.35
N GLU A 157 3.57 8.56 14.47
CA GLU A 157 3.15 7.93 15.71
C GLU A 157 4.03 6.72 16.07
N MET A 158 4.28 5.84 15.11
CA MET A 158 5.21 4.70 15.26
C MET A 158 6.60 5.20 15.67
N THR A 159 7.10 6.25 15.03
CA THR A 159 8.40 6.84 15.37
C THR A 159 8.46 7.31 16.83
N LYS A 160 7.41 7.94 17.34
CA LYS A 160 7.37 8.34 18.75
C LYS A 160 7.38 7.13 19.69
N LYS A 161 6.65 6.06 19.34
CA LYS A 161 6.60 4.83 20.14
C LYS A 161 7.96 4.11 20.12
N SER A 162 8.66 4.12 18.98
CA SER A 162 9.95 3.43 18.81
C SER A 162 11.07 3.89 19.74
N TYR A 163 10.96 5.08 20.31
CA TYR A 163 11.90 5.54 21.35
C TYR A 163 11.83 4.74 22.65
N LYS A 164 10.72 4.00 22.86
CA LYS A 164 10.46 3.20 24.07
C LYS A 164 10.26 1.72 23.77
N ASP A 165 9.98 1.35 22.53
CA ASP A 165 9.66 0.00 22.10
C ASP A 165 10.56 -0.44 20.97
N PHE A 166 11.28 -1.56 21.19
CA PHE A 166 12.20 -2.15 20.21
C PHE A 166 11.43 -2.73 19.00
N MET A 167 10.24 -3.28 19.19
CA MET A 167 9.44 -3.85 18.10
C MET A 167 9.01 -2.77 17.11
N GLU A 168 8.54 -1.64 17.60
CA GLU A 168 8.20 -0.49 16.75
C GLU A 168 9.40 0.01 15.94
N LYS A 169 10.61 -0.05 16.51
CA LYS A 169 11.84 0.30 15.80
C LYS A 169 12.13 -0.65 14.64
N GLU A 170 11.92 -1.96 14.84
CA GLU A 170 12.07 -2.93 13.76
C GLU A 170 11.05 -2.70 12.63
N ASP A 171 9.81 -2.40 12.96
CA ASP A 171 8.78 -2.13 11.95
C ASP A 171 9.08 -0.87 11.13
N ILE A 172 9.60 0.19 11.75
CA ILE A 172 10.08 1.38 11.02
C ILE A 172 11.23 1.01 10.07
N GLU A 173 12.17 0.18 10.52
CA GLU A 173 13.26 -0.27 9.65
C GLU A 173 12.75 -1.12 8.46
N ARG A 174 11.73 -1.96 8.67
CA ARG A 174 11.07 -2.71 7.58
C ARG A 174 10.40 -1.77 6.57
N ILE A 175 9.68 -0.74 7.06
CA ILE A 175 9.09 0.30 6.21
C ILE A 175 10.18 1.02 5.43
N ARG A 176 11.26 1.43 6.10
CA ARG A 176 12.36 2.18 5.50
C ARG A 176 13.04 1.40 4.37
N LYS A 177 13.21 0.09 4.52
CA LYS A 177 13.96 -0.78 3.62
C LYS A 177 13.09 -1.45 2.54
N ALA A 178 11.77 -1.37 2.62
CA ALA A 178 10.85 -1.95 1.64
C ALA A 178 11.25 -1.57 0.20
N GLU A 179 11.16 -2.50 -0.74
CA GLU A 179 11.50 -2.26 -2.16
C GLU A 179 10.54 -1.26 -2.78
N LEU A 180 9.24 -1.38 -2.45
CA LEU A 180 8.22 -0.39 -2.77
C LEU A 180 7.55 0.08 -1.48
N LEU A 181 7.55 1.39 -1.25
CA LEU A 181 6.82 2.01 -0.14
C LEU A 181 5.70 2.89 -0.70
N ILE A 182 4.50 2.74 -0.15
CA ILE A 182 3.44 3.76 -0.26
C ILE A 182 3.54 4.62 0.99
N LEU A 183 3.86 5.89 0.80
CA LEU A 183 3.83 6.91 1.87
C LEU A 183 2.63 7.81 1.62
N ASP A 184 1.53 7.51 2.33
CA ASP A 184 0.21 8.11 2.08
C ASP A 184 0.05 9.44 2.81
N ASP A 185 -0.61 10.39 2.14
CA ASP A 185 -1.05 11.71 2.65
C ASP A 185 0.08 12.62 3.13
N ILE A 186 1.20 12.68 2.35
CA ILE A 186 2.31 13.59 2.66
C ILE A 186 1.92 15.06 2.46
N GLY A 187 2.38 15.92 3.36
CA GLY A 187 2.18 17.37 3.32
C GLY A 187 0.99 17.86 4.14
N ALA A 188 0.24 16.95 4.80
CA ALA A 188 -0.88 17.29 5.70
C ALA A 188 -0.43 17.51 7.16
N GLU A 189 0.81 17.17 7.48
CA GLU A 189 1.39 17.20 8.82
C GLU A 189 1.61 18.62 9.33
N ILE A 190 1.54 18.75 10.67
CA ILE A 190 1.85 20.01 11.35
C ILE A 190 3.37 20.24 11.30
N LYS A 191 3.79 21.42 10.86
CA LYS A 191 5.20 21.83 10.86
C LYS A 191 5.79 21.75 12.27
N LYS A 192 6.70 20.80 12.47
CA LYS A 192 7.54 20.64 13.65
C LYS A 192 8.90 20.16 13.21
N GLU A 193 9.96 20.67 13.78
CA GLU A 193 11.35 20.34 13.42
C GLU A 193 11.65 18.84 13.49
N TRP A 194 11.11 18.12 14.49
CA TRP A 194 11.30 16.68 14.61
C TRP A 194 10.59 15.91 13.49
N VAL A 195 9.45 16.40 12.96
CA VAL A 195 8.73 15.81 11.84
C VAL A 195 9.57 15.89 10.58
N ASP A 196 10.10 17.07 10.28
CA ASP A 196 11.01 17.25 9.14
C ASP A 196 12.25 16.35 9.28
N THR A 197 12.78 16.19 10.48
CA THR A 197 13.94 15.32 10.73
C THR A 197 13.63 13.85 10.42
N GLU A 198 12.49 13.32 10.88
CA GLU A 198 12.14 11.91 10.67
C GLU A 198 11.76 11.64 9.21
N LEU A 199 10.99 12.54 8.58
CA LEU A 199 10.70 12.44 7.15
C LEU A 199 11.97 12.52 6.31
N PHE A 200 12.89 13.42 6.66
CA PHE A 200 14.18 13.49 5.99
C PHE A 200 14.95 12.18 6.09
N ARG A 201 15.07 11.60 7.28
CA ARG A 201 15.76 10.31 7.49
C ARG A 201 15.19 9.19 6.62
N LEU A 202 13.86 9.08 6.54
CA LEU A 202 13.20 8.07 5.72
C LEU A 202 13.44 8.32 4.23
N ILE A 203 13.15 9.54 3.76
CA ILE A 203 13.20 9.88 2.33
C ILE A 203 14.63 9.90 1.82
N ASP A 204 15.58 10.42 2.60
CA ASP A 204 17.01 10.43 2.26
C ASP A 204 17.58 9.00 2.13
N TYR A 205 17.26 8.13 3.08
CA TYR A 205 17.65 6.72 2.98
C TYR A 205 17.12 6.07 1.70
N ARG A 206 15.83 6.28 1.39
CA ARG A 206 15.19 5.68 0.23
C ARG A 206 15.73 6.24 -1.07
N TYR A 207 15.97 7.53 -1.14
CA TYR A 207 16.63 8.21 -2.25
C TYR A 207 18.05 7.65 -2.48
N SER A 208 18.86 7.62 -1.44
CA SER A 208 20.27 7.18 -1.51
C SER A 208 20.40 5.69 -1.86
N ASN A 209 19.42 4.87 -1.51
CA ASN A 209 19.40 3.43 -1.82
C ASN A 209 18.50 3.07 -3.01
N GLN A 210 18.07 4.06 -3.81
CA GLN A 210 17.23 3.87 -4.99
C GLN A 210 15.95 3.05 -4.72
N ARG A 211 15.34 3.22 -3.53
CA ARG A 211 14.12 2.52 -3.14
C ARG A 211 12.89 3.22 -3.72
N VAL A 212 12.06 2.47 -4.45
CA VAL A 212 10.86 3.02 -5.11
C VAL A 212 9.84 3.47 -4.08
N THR A 213 9.34 4.70 -4.21
CA THR A 213 8.33 5.25 -3.31
C THR A 213 7.16 5.84 -4.10
N ILE A 214 5.93 5.47 -3.73
CA ILE A 214 4.72 6.14 -4.17
C ILE A 214 4.32 7.09 -3.04
N PHE A 215 4.27 8.38 -3.34
CA PHE A 215 3.69 9.38 -2.45
C PHE A 215 2.28 9.70 -2.90
N THR A 216 1.36 9.87 -1.97
CA THR A 216 0.08 10.49 -2.25
C THR A 216 -0.04 11.81 -1.52
N SER A 217 -0.67 12.80 -2.13
CA SER A 217 -0.81 14.12 -1.50
C SER A 217 -2.00 14.91 -2.03
N ASN A 218 -2.56 15.75 -1.16
CA ASN A 218 -3.50 16.81 -1.53
C ASN A 218 -2.78 18.14 -1.87
N ILE A 219 -1.45 18.15 -1.78
CA ILE A 219 -0.59 19.32 -2.04
C ILE A 219 0.30 18.99 -3.23
N SER A 220 0.41 19.91 -4.19
CA SER A 220 1.35 19.72 -5.31
C SER A 220 2.79 19.75 -4.81
N MET A 221 3.69 19.04 -5.50
CA MET A 221 5.12 19.01 -5.12
C MET A 221 5.70 20.41 -4.89
N ASN A 222 5.37 21.37 -5.75
CA ASN A 222 5.88 22.75 -5.68
C ASN A 222 5.39 23.51 -4.44
N ASN A 223 4.30 23.06 -3.82
CA ASN A 223 3.67 23.71 -2.69
C ASN A 223 3.84 22.94 -1.36
N LEU A 224 4.63 21.86 -1.38
CA LEU A 224 4.96 21.12 -0.16
C LEU A 224 5.69 22.05 0.82
N LYS A 225 5.16 22.14 2.03
CA LYS A 225 5.73 22.99 3.10
C LYS A 225 6.71 22.20 3.99
N LEU A 226 7.50 21.33 3.39
CA LEU A 226 8.56 20.56 4.02
C LEU A 226 9.91 21.24 3.81
N ASN A 227 10.94 20.76 4.50
CA ASN A 227 12.30 21.20 4.29
C ASN A 227 12.70 21.04 2.80
N GLU A 228 13.36 22.03 2.23
CA GLU A 228 13.78 22.04 0.81
C GLU A 228 14.51 20.76 0.41
N ARG A 229 15.40 20.25 1.28
CA ARG A 229 16.13 19.00 1.01
C ARG A 229 15.21 17.79 0.83
N ILE A 230 14.08 17.73 1.53
CA ILE A 230 13.07 16.67 1.38
C ILE A 230 12.39 16.82 0.02
N VAL A 231 11.97 18.06 -0.28
CA VAL A 231 11.26 18.38 -1.53
C VAL A 231 12.13 18.04 -2.74
N ASP A 232 13.40 18.43 -2.75
CA ASP A 232 14.37 18.13 -3.82
C ASP A 232 14.52 16.62 -4.06
N ARG A 233 14.55 15.82 -2.98
CA ARG A 233 14.62 14.36 -3.12
C ARG A 233 13.35 13.78 -3.72
N ILE A 234 12.18 14.26 -3.27
CA ILE A 234 10.89 13.83 -3.83
C ILE A 234 10.84 14.15 -5.33
N PHE A 235 11.25 15.36 -5.73
CA PHE A 235 11.35 15.72 -7.15
C PHE A 235 12.29 14.79 -7.93
N SER A 236 13.44 14.49 -7.34
CA SER A 236 14.45 13.66 -7.99
C SER A 236 14.02 12.20 -8.14
N MET A 237 13.23 11.67 -7.20
CA MET A 237 12.86 10.26 -7.15
C MET A 237 11.46 9.95 -7.69
N CYS A 238 10.65 10.94 -8.08
CA CYS A 238 9.27 10.69 -8.47
C CYS A 238 8.89 11.25 -9.84
N ILE A 239 8.07 10.48 -10.55
CA ILE A 239 7.28 10.95 -11.69
C ILE A 239 5.95 11.47 -11.15
N LYS A 240 5.57 12.66 -11.57
CA LYS A 240 4.31 13.28 -11.19
C LYS A 240 3.14 12.61 -11.90
N LEU A 241 2.10 12.25 -11.14
CA LEU A 241 0.84 11.74 -11.65
C LEU A 241 -0.31 12.55 -11.05
N ASP A 242 -0.84 13.47 -11.82
CA ASP A 242 -1.95 14.33 -11.38
C ASP A 242 -3.28 13.64 -11.70
N LEU A 243 -4.08 13.36 -10.66
CA LEU A 243 -5.46 12.92 -10.84
C LEU A 243 -6.38 14.14 -11.01
N PRO A 244 -7.45 13.99 -11.79
CA PRO A 244 -8.45 15.06 -11.94
C PRO A 244 -9.05 15.50 -10.61
N GLU A 245 -9.43 16.78 -10.53
CA GLU A 245 -9.99 17.42 -9.34
C GLU A 245 -11.48 17.03 -9.15
N LYS A 246 -11.73 15.73 -8.98
CA LYS A 246 -13.06 15.17 -8.78
C LYS A 246 -13.04 14.14 -7.65
N SER A 247 -13.98 14.26 -6.71
CA SER A 247 -14.18 13.25 -5.66
C SER A 247 -14.91 12.04 -6.23
N ILE A 248 -14.29 10.87 -6.16
CA ILE A 248 -14.89 9.59 -6.56
C ILE A 248 -15.43 8.81 -5.35
N ARG A 249 -14.93 9.11 -4.14
CA ARG A 249 -15.31 8.40 -2.90
C ARG A 249 -16.82 8.50 -2.63
N THR A 250 -17.40 9.68 -2.76
CA THR A 250 -18.83 9.88 -2.48
C THR A 250 -19.71 9.12 -3.48
N MET A 251 -19.29 9.08 -4.76
CA MET A 251 -20.01 8.36 -5.80
C MET A 251 -19.94 6.84 -5.58
N GLN A 252 -18.76 6.31 -5.31
CA GLN A 252 -18.56 4.88 -5.03
C GLN A 252 -19.36 4.46 -3.79
N ALA A 253 -19.26 5.22 -2.69
CA ALA A 253 -20.04 4.95 -1.48
C ALA A 253 -21.55 4.96 -1.72
N HIS A 254 -22.05 5.86 -2.58
CA HIS A 254 -23.45 5.87 -2.95
C HIS A 254 -23.85 4.60 -3.70
N ASP A 255 -23.07 4.23 -4.73
CA ASP A 255 -23.34 3.04 -5.55
C ASP A 255 -23.28 1.75 -4.70
N GLU A 256 -22.25 1.61 -3.86
CA GLU A 256 -22.10 0.49 -2.94
C GLU A 256 -23.26 0.39 -1.93
N ASN A 257 -23.68 1.51 -1.33
CA ASN A 257 -24.80 1.53 -0.40
C ASN A 257 -26.12 1.16 -1.10
N MET A 258 -26.34 1.64 -2.32
CA MET A 258 -27.53 1.28 -3.09
C MET A 258 -27.55 -0.19 -3.50
N GLU A 259 -26.39 -0.74 -3.87
CA GLU A 259 -26.25 -2.17 -4.17
C GLU A 259 -26.50 -3.03 -2.92
N PHE A 260 -25.90 -2.65 -1.80
CA PHE A 260 -26.13 -3.33 -0.52
C PHE A 260 -27.62 -3.33 -0.13
N LEU A 261 -28.31 -2.18 -0.22
CA LEU A 261 -29.73 -2.08 0.07
C LEU A 261 -30.56 -2.96 -0.87
N ARG A 262 -30.26 -2.97 -2.17
CA ARG A 262 -30.95 -3.85 -3.13
C ARG A 262 -30.78 -5.33 -2.79
N ASN A 263 -29.60 -5.73 -2.36
CA ASN A 263 -29.30 -7.11 -1.99
C ASN A 263 -30.05 -7.54 -0.70
N ILE A 264 -30.11 -6.68 0.30
CA ILE A 264 -30.88 -6.94 1.53
C ILE A 264 -32.37 -7.01 1.21
N MET A 265 -32.90 -6.07 0.42
CA MET A 265 -34.33 -6.03 0.10
C MET A 265 -34.77 -7.21 -0.76
N LYS A 266 -33.91 -7.76 -1.63
CA LYS A 266 -34.18 -8.98 -2.39
C LYS A 266 -34.22 -10.24 -1.53
N ASN A 267 -33.50 -10.23 -0.40
CA ASN A 267 -33.42 -11.37 0.52
C ASN A 267 -34.34 -11.23 1.73
N ALA A 268 -35.14 -10.15 1.81
CA ALA A 268 -36.15 -9.99 2.84
C ALA A 268 -37.31 -10.97 2.58
N PRO A 269 -37.77 -11.76 3.57
CA PRO A 269 -38.93 -12.61 3.40
C PRO A 269 -40.15 -11.74 3.08
N ASP A 270 -40.98 -12.19 2.12
CA ASP A 270 -42.25 -11.56 1.72
C ASP A 270 -43.09 -11.21 2.94
N GLY A 271 -43.15 -9.94 3.31
CA GLY A 271 -43.94 -9.50 4.48
C GLY A 271 -43.68 -8.10 5.01
N ALA A 272 -42.71 -7.37 4.52
CA ALA A 272 -42.46 -5.98 4.95
C ALA A 272 -43.10 -4.98 3.97
N ALA A 273 -44.13 -4.31 4.46
CA ALA A 273 -44.93 -3.32 3.74
C ALA A 273 -44.09 -2.20 3.10
N THR A 274 -44.37 -1.93 1.84
CA THR A 274 -43.95 -0.72 1.12
C THR A 274 -44.40 0.53 1.88
N PRO A 275 -43.53 1.51 2.13
CA PRO A 275 -43.99 2.83 2.60
C PRO A 275 -44.77 3.48 1.48
N SER A 276 -46.06 3.78 1.75
CA SER A 276 -46.95 4.54 0.90
C SER A 276 -46.32 5.89 0.56
N GLN A 277 -46.30 6.20 -0.72
CA GLN A 277 -46.04 7.56 -1.23
C GLN A 277 -47.11 8.50 -0.60
N GLY A 278 -46.68 9.37 0.29
CA GLY A 278 -47.48 10.46 0.79
C GLY A 278 -47.72 11.49 -0.34
N ASN A 279 -48.94 11.57 -0.79
CA ASN A 279 -49.43 12.70 -1.58
C ASN A 279 -49.29 13.98 -0.75
N GLU A 280 -48.41 14.86 -1.13
CA GLU A 280 -48.49 16.26 -0.77
C GLU A 280 -49.27 16.99 -1.85
N THR A 281 -50.57 17.15 -1.59
CA THR A 281 -51.44 18.21 -2.14
C THR A 281 -51.62 19.27 -1.07
N ARG A 282 -50.97 20.39 -1.21
CA ARG A 282 -51.42 21.79 -1.13
C ARG A 282 -50.28 22.75 -0.86
#